data_ccee3b3d958b7a171b6ebb5c0da2133e
#
_entry.id   ccee3b3d958b7a171b6ebb5c0da2133e
#
_cell.length_a   1.000
_cell.length_b   1.000
_cell.length_c   1.000
_cell.angle_alpha   90.00
_cell.angle_beta   90.00
_cell.angle_gamma   90.00
#
_symmetry.space_group_name_H-M   'P 1'
#
loop_
_entity.id
_entity.type
_entity.pdbx_description
1 polymer ?
#
loop_
_entity_poly.entity_id
_entity_poly.type
_entity_poly.pdbx_seq_one_letter_code
_entity_poly.pdbx_strand_id
1 'polypeptide(L)'
;MGWADMLIELGIPYDSKEAVKLADSVMKFINKKAREESEKLAREKGAFPNFKRSSLKKRRRNASLLAIAPTGSISIIAGCSSGIEPIFAVAYMREILNGMKLFEVNKRFEELAR
;
A
#
# COMPACT_ATOMS: atom_id res chain seq x y z
N MET A 1 -0.23 0.48 2.02
CA MET A 1 0.34 1.27 3.12
C MET A 1 1.52 0.52 3.72
N GLY A 2 2.39 1.20 4.48
CA GLY A 2 3.59 0.59 5.07
C GLY A 2 4.79 0.46 4.13
N TRP A 3 4.75 1.08 2.95
CA TRP A 3 5.85 1.01 2.01
C TRP A 3 7.14 1.64 2.55
N ALA A 4 7.05 2.85 3.09
CA ALA A 4 8.20 3.55 3.63
C ALA A 4 8.78 2.84 4.86
N ASP A 5 7.91 2.29 5.74
CA ASP A 5 8.37 1.51 6.88
C ASP A 5 9.13 0.25 6.45
N MET A 6 8.63 -0.46 5.43
CA MET A 6 9.31 -1.63 4.89
C MET A 6 10.71 -1.28 4.35
N LEU A 7 10.84 -0.16 3.65
CA LEU A 7 12.14 0.30 3.15
C LEU A 7 13.10 0.62 4.28
N ILE A 8 12.63 1.27 5.34
CA ILE A 8 13.41 1.58 6.54
C ILE A 8 13.93 0.29 7.18
N GLU A 9 13.05 -0.70 7.37
CA GLU A 9 13.45 -1.97 7.96
C GLU A 9 14.43 -2.78 7.11
N LEU A 10 14.38 -2.62 5.80
CA LEU A 10 15.33 -3.25 4.87
C LEU A 10 16.61 -2.44 4.69
N GLY A 11 16.73 -1.25 5.28
CA GLY A 11 17.86 -0.36 5.10
C GLY A 11 18.00 0.20 3.68
N ILE A 12 16.88 0.30 2.94
CA ILE A 12 16.86 0.75 1.55
C ILE A 12 16.41 2.22 1.50
N PRO A 13 17.23 3.15 0.99
CA PRO A 13 16.82 4.54 0.83
C PRO A 13 15.61 4.67 -0.10
N TYR A 14 14.62 5.46 0.30
CA TYR A 14 13.35 5.60 -0.41
C TYR A 14 13.53 6.04 -1.88
N ASP A 15 14.44 6.98 -2.16
CA ASP A 15 14.71 7.56 -3.48
C ASP A 15 15.75 6.76 -4.30
N SER A 16 16.04 5.53 -3.88
CA SER A 16 17.03 4.68 -4.54
C SER A 16 16.46 3.88 -5.72
N LYS A 17 17.33 3.51 -6.65
CA LYS A 17 17.00 2.56 -7.72
C LYS A 17 16.64 1.18 -7.18
N GLU A 18 17.16 0.81 -6.02
CA GLU A 18 16.88 -0.44 -5.34
C GLU A 18 15.43 -0.46 -4.83
N ALA A 19 14.95 0.62 -4.21
CA ALA A 19 13.57 0.77 -3.79
C ALA A 19 12.61 0.60 -4.98
N VAL A 20 12.90 1.23 -6.13
CA VAL A 20 12.07 1.10 -7.34
C VAL A 20 12.04 -0.36 -7.86
N LYS A 21 13.19 -1.05 -7.88
CA LYS A 21 13.25 -2.46 -8.27
C LYS A 21 12.46 -3.36 -7.32
N LEU A 22 12.58 -3.11 -6.03
CA LEU A 22 11.82 -3.84 -5.01
C LEU A 22 10.31 -3.60 -5.17
N ALA A 23 9.89 -2.35 -5.39
CA ALA A 23 8.49 -2.01 -5.65
C ALA A 23 7.93 -2.77 -6.86
N ASP A 24 8.67 -2.78 -7.97
CA ASP A 24 8.29 -3.50 -9.18
C ASP A 24 8.13 -5.01 -8.92
N SER A 25 9.09 -5.61 -8.21
CA SER A 25 9.07 -7.04 -7.87
C SER A 25 7.88 -7.40 -6.97
N VAL A 26 7.67 -6.66 -5.89
CA VAL A 26 6.57 -6.88 -4.94
C VAL A 26 5.23 -6.69 -5.63
N MET A 27 5.07 -5.62 -6.41
CA MET A 27 3.80 -5.34 -7.07
C MET A 27 3.50 -6.28 -8.23
N LYS A 28 4.52 -6.77 -8.95
CA LYS A 28 4.34 -7.86 -9.92
C LYS A 28 3.82 -9.12 -9.26
N PHE A 29 4.39 -9.50 -8.12
CA PHE A 29 3.94 -10.67 -7.36
C PHE A 29 2.49 -10.51 -6.89
N ILE A 30 2.17 -9.42 -6.23
CA ILE A 30 0.81 -9.13 -5.73
C ILE A 30 -0.20 -9.11 -6.88
N ASN A 31 0.12 -8.42 -7.98
CA ASN A 31 -0.76 -8.33 -9.15
C ASN A 31 -1.03 -9.71 -9.77
N LYS A 32 0.02 -10.53 -9.90
CA LYS A 32 -0.10 -11.90 -10.41
C LYS A 32 -1.05 -12.71 -9.53
N LYS A 33 -0.86 -12.69 -8.21
CA LYS A 33 -1.70 -13.44 -7.25
C LYS A 33 -3.14 -12.95 -7.23
N ALA A 34 -3.35 -11.63 -7.23
CA ALA A 34 -4.68 -11.05 -7.29
C ALA A 34 -5.44 -11.44 -8.58
N ARG A 35 -4.73 -11.49 -9.73
CA ARG A 35 -5.32 -11.96 -10.99
C ARG A 35 -5.70 -13.44 -10.94
N GLU A 36 -4.78 -14.29 -10.52
CA GLU A 36 -5.00 -15.73 -10.38
C GLU A 36 -6.24 -16.02 -9.52
N GLU A 37 -6.35 -15.36 -8.37
CA GLU A 37 -7.49 -15.54 -7.47
C GLU A 37 -8.79 -14.98 -8.05
N SER A 38 -8.76 -13.81 -8.69
CA SER A 38 -9.95 -13.25 -9.32
C SER A 38 -10.44 -14.08 -10.52
N GLU A 39 -9.54 -14.74 -11.26
CA GLU A 39 -9.90 -15.70 -12.31
C GLU A 39 -10.55 -16.97 -11.72
N LYS A 40 -10.03 -17.47 -10.59
CA LYS A 40 -10.62 -18.59 -9.86
C LYS A 40 -12.02 -18.25 -9.35
N LEU A 41 -12.18 -17.12 -8.67
CA LEU A 41 -13.46 -16.62 -8.20
C LEU A 41 -14.47 -16.43 -9.34
N ALA A 42 -14.03 -16.08 -10.54
CA ALA A 42 -14.93 -15.97 -11.69
C ALA A 42 -15.48 -17.31 -12.18
N ARG A 43 -14.80 -18.42 -11.92
CA ARG A 43 -15.33 -19.78 -12.21
C ARG A 43 -16.44 -20.15 -11.24
N GLU A 44 -16.33 -19.75 -9.99
CA GLU A 44 -17.28 -20.07 -8.92
C GLU A 44 -18.47 -19.11 -8.91
N LYS A 45 -18.23 -17.81 -9.04
CA LYS A 45 -19.22 -16.74 -8.81
C LYS A 45 -19.58 -15.94 -10.07
N GLY A 46 -19.04 -16.33 -11.22
CA GLY A 46 -19.21 -15.60 -12.48
C GLY A 46 -18.26 -14.39 -12.59
N ALA A 47 -18.04 -13.91 -13.83
CA ALA A 47 -17.28 -12.72 -14.08
C ALA A 47 -18.05 -11.45 -13.67
N PHE A 48 -17.36 -10.30 -13.56
CA PHE A 48 -18.04 -9.03 -13.35
C PHE A 48 -19.00 -8.69 -14.53
N PRO A 49 -20.13 -7.99 -14.28
CA PRO A 49 -21.21 -7.85 -15.27
C PRO A 49 -20.79 -7.35 -16.65
N ASN A 50 -19.92 -6.35 -16.68
CA ASN A 50 -19.47 -5.72 -17.93
C ASN A 50 -18.26 -6.40 -18.57
N PHE A 51 -17.90 -7.61 -18.17
CA PHE A 51 -16.73 -8.32 -18.71
C PHE A 51 -16.74 -8.39 -20.24
N LYS A 52 -17.89 -8.68 -20.86
CA LYS A 52 -18.02 -8.77 -22.34
C LYS A 52 -17.71 -7.47 -23.08
N ARG A 53 -17.81 -6.32 -22.39
CA ARG A 53 -17.50 -5.00 -22.94
C ARG A 53 -16.09 -4.52 -22.58
N SER A 54 -15.33 -5.32 -21.83
CA SER A 54 -13.98 -4.97 -21.40
C SER A 54 -12.94 -5.41 -22.41
N SER A 55 -11.76 -4.82 -22.36
CA SER A 55 -10.59 -5.24 -23.13
C SER A 55 -9.88 -6.47 -22.54
N LEU A 56 -10.39 -7.05 -21.47
CA LEU A 56 -9.76 -8.17 -20.78
C LEU A 56 -9.96 -9.48 -21.53
N LYS A 57 -8.88 -10.19 -21.78
CA LYS A 57 -8.89 -11.48 -22.48
C LYS A 57 -9.34 -12.65 -21.60
N LYS A 58 -9.04 -12.59 -20.29
CA LYS A 58 -9.39 -13.65 -19.34
C LYS A 58 -10.51 -13.21 -18.40
N ARG A 59 -11.49 -14.10 -18.23
CA ARG A 59 -12.59 -13.87 -17.29
C ARG A 59 -12.07 -13.75 -15.87
N ARG A 60 -12.52 -12.72 -15.16
CA ARG A 60 -12.21 -12.52 -13.74
C ARG A 60 -13.39 -11.93 -13.00
N ARG A 61 -13.43 -12.14 -11.68
CA ARG A 61 -14.54 -11.70 -10.83
C ARG A 61 -14.58 -10.19 -10.65
N ASN A 62 -13.42 -9.55 -10.56
CA ASN A 62 -13.28 -8.13 -10.21
C ASN A 62 -12.82 -7.32 -11.43
N ALA A 63 -13.49 -6.24 -11.73
CA ALA A 63 -13.13 -5.33 -12.82
C ALA A 63 -11.79 -4.61 -12.57
N SER A 64 -11.50 -4.26 -11.31
CA SER A 64 -10.21 -3.74 -10.84
C SER A 64 -9.69 -4.59 -9.71
N LEU A 65 -8.38 -4.72 -9.56
CA LEU A 65 -7.75 -5.59 -8.55
C LEU A 65 -6.93 -4.82 -7.54
N LEU A 66 -6.22 -3.82 -7.97
CA LEU A 66 -5.30 -3.05 -7.15
C LEU A 66 -5.53 -1.57 -7.33
N ALA A 67 -5.28 -0.82 -6.28
CA ALA A 67 -5.28 0.63 -6.30
C ALA A 67 -4.20 1.16 -5.36
N ILE A 68 -3.64 2.31 -5.68
CA ILE A 68 -2.83 3.10 -4.75
C ILE A 68 -3.77 4.12 -4.14
N ALA A 69 -3.96 4.03 -2.83
CA ALA A 69 -4.83 4.93 -2.08
C ALA A 69 -4.03 5.70 -1.02
N PRO A 70 -4.43 6.92 -0.65
CA PRO A 70 -3.73 7.71 0.36
C PRO A 70 -3.64 7.04 1.74
N THR A 71 -4.67 6.31 2.14
CA THR A 71 -4.74 5.54 3.40
C THR A 71 -4.50 6.35 4.69
N GLY A 72 -4.85 7.66 4.69
CA GLY A 72 -4.53 8.57 5.79
C GLY A 72 -5.01 8.10 7.16
N SER A 73 -6.30 7.76 7.29
CA SER A 73 -6.87 7.32 8.57
C SER A 73 -6.49 5.88 8.92
N ILE A 74 -6.54 4.96 7.95
CA ILE A 74 -6.27 3.54 8.23
C ILE A 74 -4.79 3.26 8.51
N SER A 75 -3.88 4.07 8.01
CA SER A 75 -2.45 3.96 8.35
C SER A 75 -2.18 4.33 9.80
N ILE A 76 -2.91 5.31 10.35
CA ILE A 76 -2.83 5.69 11.77
C ILE A 76 -3.30 4.51 12.63
N ILE A 77 -4.44 3.91 12.29
CA ILE A 77 -4.98 2.75 13.02
C ILE A 77 -4.01 1.57 12.97
N ALA A 78 -3.41 1.33 11.80
CA ALA A 78 -2.45 0.25 11.61
C ALA A 78 -1.05 0.55 12.16
N GLY A 79 -0.76 1.79 12.54
CA GLY A 79 0.57 2.22 13.04
C GLY A 79 1.66 2.11 11.98
N CYS A 80 1.38 2.43 10.72
CA CYS A 80 2.32 2.34 9.62
C CYS A 80 2.25 3.56 8.69
N SER A 81 3.21 3.69 7.78
CA SER A 81 3.27 4.77 6.79
C SER A 81 2.08 4.75 5.83
N SER A 82 1.64 5.93 5.42
CA SER A 82 0.48 6.13 4.57
C SER A 82 0.78 5.81 3.11
N GLY A 83 -0.07 5.04 2.47
CA GLY A 83 0.03 4.69 1.05
C GLY A 83 1.40 4.14 0.65
N ILE A 84 1.99 4.76 -0.35
CA ILE A 84 3.37 4.54 -0.80
C ILE A 84 4.24 5.78 -0.57
N GLU A 85 3.77 6.72 0.23
CA GLU A 85 4.45 7.99 0.48
C GLU A 85 5.69 7.82 1.36
N PRO A 86 6.71 8.69 1.20
CA PRO A 86 7.84 8.70 2.12
C PRO A 86 7.42 9.20 3.50
N ILE A 87 8.24 8.94 4.50
CA ILE A 87 8.10 9.56 5.82
C ILE A 87 8.50 11.03 5.69
N PHE A 88 7.55 11.94 5.88
CA PHE A 88 7.80 13.38 5.73
C PHE A 88 8.46 14.03 6.95
N ALA A 89 8.32 13.42 8.13
CA ALA A 89 8.95 13.88 9.36
C ALA A 89 9.14 12.72 10.34
N VAL A 90 10.23 12.72 11.06
CA VAL A 90 10.55 11.75 12.10
C VAL A 90 9.68 11.98 13.34
N ALA A 91 9.44 13.24 13.66
CA ALA A 91 8.58 13.69 14.74
C ALA A 91 7.79 14.91 14.28
N TYR A 92 6.51 14.96 14.63
CA TYR A 92 5.64 16.10 14.29
C TYR A 92 4.49 16.25 15.29
N MET A 93 3.91 17.43 15.30
CA MET A 93 2.67 17.69 16.03
C MET A 93 1.50 17.65 15.08
N ARG A 94 0.52 16.83 15.38
CA ARG A 94 -0.76 16.80 14.68
C ARG A 94 -1.80 17.58 15.50
N GLU A 95 -2.40 18.56 14.87
CA GLU A 95 -3.59 19.22 15.43
C GLU A 95 -4.83 18.46 14.98
N ILE A 96 -5.62 18.00 15.95
CA ILE A 96 -6.90 17.31 15.75
C ILE A 96 -8.06 18.20 16.16
N LEU A 97 -9.28 17.70 15.97
CA LEU A 97 -10.51 18.39 16.32
C LEU A 97 -10.42 19.10 17.69
N ASN A 98 -10.85 20.37 17.73
CA ASN A 98 -10.81 21.25 18.90
C ASN A 98 -9.42 21.76 19.33
N GLY A 99 -8.44 21.81 18.41
CA GLY A 99 -7.12 22.37 18.70
C GLY A 99 -6.24 21.49 19.61
N MET A 100 -6.65 20.25 19.86
CA MET A 100 -5.82 19.29 20.61
C MET A 100 -4.60 18.91 19.79
N LYS A 101 -3.41 19.03 20.36
CA LYS A 101 -2.14 18.71 19.74
C LYS A 101 -1.66 17.34 20.19
N LEU A 102 -1.45 16.43 19.24
CA LEU A 102 -0.83 15.14 19.47
C LEU A 102 0.61 15.16 18.96
N PHE A 103 1.54 14.78 19.81
CA PHE A 103 2.92 14.58 19.41
C PHE A 103 3.08 13.15 18.92
N GLU A 104 3.51 13.01 17.67
CA GLU A 104 3.72 11.71 17.03
C GLU A 104 5.20 11.57 16.66
N VAL A 105 5.78 10.42 16.97
CA VAL A 105 7.13 10.01 16.58
C VAL A 105 7.03 8.76 15.73
N ASN A 106 7.82 8.70 14.65
CA ASN A 106 7.92 7.49 13.87
C ASN A 106 8.62 6.40 14.69
N LYS A 107 7.86 5.37 15.08
CA LYS A 107 8.35 4.28 15.94
C LYS A 107 9.54 3.53 15.34
N ARG A 108 9.55 3.34 14.00
CA ARG A 108 10.64 2.63 13.33
C ARG A 108 11.94 3.41 13.39
N PHE A 109 11.84 4.72 13.24
CA PHE A 109 13.01 5.58 13.41
C PHE A 109 13.52 5.56 14.86
N GLU A 110 12.62 5.61 15.84
CA GLU A 110 13.00 5.52 17.26
C GLU A 110 13.71 4.18 17.59
N GLU A 111 13.22 3.07 17.05
CA GLU A 111 13.83 1.74 17.20
C GLU A 111 15.23 1.65 16.61
N LEU A 112 15.44 2.28 15.43
CA LEU A 112 16.75 2.30 14.76
C LEU A 112 17.75 3.27 15.40
N ALA A 113 17.28 4.29 16.11
CA ALA A 113 18.11 5.30 16.76
C ALA A 113 18.65 4.84 18.13
N ARG A 114 18.15 3.73 18.65
CA ARG A 114 18.61 3.09 19.90
C ARG A 114 19.72 2.09 19.66
#